data_c9a14dfae5e29e567dd3fefefcb7c70e
#
_entry.id   c9a14dfae5e29e567dd3fefefcb7c70e
#
_cell.length_a   1.000
_cell.length_b   1.000
_cell.length_c   1.000
_cell.angle_alpha   90.00
_cell.angle_beta   90.00
_cell.angle_gamma   90.00
#
_symmetry.space_group_name_H-M   'P 1'
#
loop_
_entity.id
_entity.type
_entity.pdbx_description
1 polymer ?
#
loop_
_entity_poly.entity_id
_entity_poly.type
_entity_poly.pdbx_seq_one_letter_code
_entity_poly.pdbx_strand_id
1 'polypeptide(L)'
;CSMSAGEWSSRWSGRVESDRQLPAEQRRSGRTNADDFSRATTRGSRLSRRRLSELADDLSERDRAVLDALRTVRVLTGSHLERLLFGAIATAARGRVRRRVLGRLGRLGLVETLTRRVGGVRAGSSGLVYALTAAGQRLLDLDADPTLMRRRAAYTPSALFLAHMLAVSEVYVGVSEAAALDNGWSLAAFAVEGDARWPGAGVETLRPDALVALATEEVEDVWWLEVDRGTESLPRLRTMAERYLDFAHAGEPGP
;
A
#
# COMPACT_ATOMS: atom_id res chain seq x y z
N CYS A 1 12.21 9.77 21.37
CA CYS A 1 12.15 10.70 20.24
C CYS A 1 11.29 10.05 19.15
N SER A 2 9.99 10.32 19.15
CA SER A 2 9.12 9.81 18.08
C SER A 2 9.44 10.55 16.78
N MET A 3 9.86 9.81 15.77
CA MET A 3 10.03 10.36 14.42
C MET A 3 8.66 10.49 13.77
N SER A 4 8.43 11.60 13.08
CA SER A 4 7.19 11.81 12.32
C SER A 4 7.14 10.88 11.08
N ALA A 5 5.94 10.60 10.56
CA ALA A 5 5.77 9.82 9.33
C ALA A 5 6.58 10.39 8.14
N GLY A 6 6.86 11.71 8.14
CA GLY A 6 7.72 12.38 7.15
C GLY A 6 9.20 12.06 7.32
N GLU A 7 9.68 11.92 8.55
CA GLU A 7 11.07 11.53 8.83
C GLU A 7 11.34 10.08 8.47
N TRP A 8 10.35 9.20 8.63
CA TRP A 8 10.40 7.83 8.16
C TRP A 8 10.50 7.75 6.63
N SER A 9 9.69 8.53 5.95
CA SER A 9 9.73 8.61 4.48
C SER A 9 11.10 9.07 3.98
N SER A 10 11.75 10.03 4.64
CA SER A 10 13.07 10.52 4.25
C SER A 10 14.19 9.53 4.55
N ARG A 11 14.15 8.85 5.69
CA ARG A 11 15.12 7.81 6.07
C ARG A 11 15.05 6.60 5.11
N TRP A 12 13.84 6.28 4.67
CA TRP A 12 13.57 5.23 3.71
C TRP A 12 14.00 5.61 2.29
N SER A 13 13.75 6.84 1.87
CA SER A 13 14.10 7.35 0.54
C SER A 13 15.61 7.42 0.32
N GLY A 14 16.39 7.77 1.34
CA GLY A 14 17.85 7.81 1.26
C GLY A 14 18.52 6.47 0.98
N ARG A 15 17.93 5.36 1.45
CA ARG A 15 18.45 4.00 1.17
C ARG A 15 18.14 3.51 -0.25
N VAL A 16 17.08 4.01 -0.85
CA VAL A 16 16.68 3.63 -2.22
C VAL A 16 17.50 4.36 -3.28
N GLU A 17 18.15 5.46 -2.93
CA GLU A 17 18.98 6.23 -3.85
C GLU A 17 20.29 5.50 -4.21
N SER A 18 20.81 4.65 -3.33
CA SER A 18 22.00 3.82 -3.58
C SER A 18 21.82 2.81 -4.71
N ASP A 19 20.57 2.41 -5.02
CA ASP A 19 20.26 1.42 -6.07
C ASP A 19 20.24 2.02 -7.50
N ARG A 20 20.42 3.35 -7.65
CA ARG A 20 20.46 4.03 -8.97
C ARG A 20 21.80 3.89 -9.70
N GLN A 21 22.83 3.35 -9.07
CA GLN A 21 24.19 3.25 -9.63
C GLN A 21 24.55 1.89 -10.21
N LEU A 22 23.63 0.94 -10.33
CA LEU A 22 23.90 -0.36 -10.95
C LEU A 22 23.93 -0.27 -12.49
N PRO A 23 24.90 -0.93 -13.16
CA PRO A 23 25.06 -0.86 -14.62
C PRO A 23 23.84 -1.42 -15.37
N ALA A 24 23.58 -0.86 -16.56
CA ALA A 24 22.40 -1.13 -17.39
C ALA A 24 22.24 -2.59 -17.88
N GLU A 25 23.24 -3.43 -17.73
CA GLU A 25 23.22 -4.81 -18.23
C GLU A 25 22.41 -5.79 -17.38
N GLN A 26 22.20 -5.52 -16.09
CA GLN A 26 21.39 -6.40 -15.21
C GLN A 26 19.88 -6.18 -15.32
N ARG A 27 19.41 -5.27 -16.18
CA ARG A 27 17.99 -4.95 -16.35
C ARG A 27 17.24 -5.85 -17.33
N ARG A 28 17.87 -6.89 -17.92
CA ARG A 28 17.28 -7.66 -19.03
C ARG A 28 16.70 -9.04 -18.71
N SER A 29 16.57 -9.45 -17.48
CA SER A 29 15.93 -10.75 -17.16
C SER A 29 14.63 -10.56 -16.36
N GLY A 30 13.56 -10.14 -17.00
CA GLY A 30 12.27 -9.93 -16.34
C GLY A 30 11.18 -9.42 -17.28
N ARG A 31 11.30 -9.68 -18.59
CA ARG A 31 10.18 -9.43 -19.51
C ARG A 31 9.27 -10.64 -19.54
N THR A 32 8.19 -10.60 -18.79
CA THR A 32 7.03 -11.46 -19.01
C THR A 32 5.76 -10.61 -19.00
N ASN A 33 5.14 -10.52 -20.18
CA ASN A 33 3.71 -10.21 -20.41
C ASN A 33 3.11 -8.90 -19.89
N ALA A 34 3.85 -7.78 -19.87
CA ALA A 34 3.29 -6.46 -19.51
C ALA A 34 2.68 -5.69 -20.71
N ASP A 35 2.92 -6.11 -21.97
CA ASP A 35 2.62 -5.25 -23.12
C ASP A 35 1.23 -5.42 -23.73
N ASP A 36 0.43 -6.42 -23.33
CA ASP A 36 -0.85 -6.70 -24.00
C ASP A 36 -2.10 -6.17 -23.27
N PHE A 37 -1.98 -5.60 -22.06
CA PHE A 37 -3.13 -5.09 -21.29
C PHE A 37 -3.29 -3.57 -21.23
N SER A 38 -2.44 -2.83 -21.92
CA SER A 38 -2.41 -1.34 -21.86
C SER A 38 -3.55 -0.64 -22.61
N ARG A 39 -4.49 -1.37 -23.24
CA ARG A 39 -5.52 -0.74 -24.12
C ARG A 39 -6.92 -0.58 -23.53
N ALA A 40 -7.23 -1.09 -22.36
CA ALA A 40 -8.62 -1.12 -21.86
C ALA A 40 -9.00 -0.06 -20.81
N THR A 41 -8.06 0.73 -20.29
CA THR A 41 -8.33 1.68 -19.19
C THR A 41 -8.06 3.16 -19.53
N THR A 42 -8.11 3.55 -20.78
CA THR A 42 -7.82 4.93 -21.20
C THR A 42 -9.07 5.72 -21.51
N ARG A 43 -9.92 6.00 -20.52
CA ARG A 43 -10.92 7.08 -20.56
C ARG A 43 -11.12 7.79 -19.22
N GLY A 44 -10.07 7.97 -18.44
CA GLY A 44 -10.05 8.99 -17.40
C GLY A 44 -9.52 10.29 -18.00
N SER A 45 -10.36 11.30 -18.16
CA SER A 45 -9.93 12.65 -18.51
C SER A 45 -8.78 13.03 -17.57
N ARG A 46 -7.62 13.40 -18.14
CA ARG A 46 -6.47 13.86 -17.34
C ARG A 46 -6.87 15.16 -16.65
N LEU A 47 -7.24 15.07 -15.35
CA LEU A 47 -7.51 16.26 -14.57
C LEU A 47 -6.26 17.17 -14.57
N SER A 48 -6.46 18.47 -14.81
CA SER A 48 -5.36 19.44 -14.74
C SER A 48 -4.87 19.60 -13.30
N ARG A 49 -3.64 20.08 -13.09
CA ARG A 49 -3.10 20.35 -11.75
C ARG A 49 -4.00 21.31 -10.97
N ARG A 50 -4.48 22.37 -11.61
CA ARG A 50 -5.43 23.33 -11.02
C ARG A 50 -6.70 22.61 -10.52
N ARG A 51 -7.29 21.75 -11.35
CA ARG A 51 -8.49 21.01 -10.96
C ARG A 51 -8.23 20.04 -9.81
N LEU A 52 -7.06 19.42 -9.76
CA LEU A 52 -6.67 18.56 -8.64
C LEU A 52 -6.50 19.38 -7.35
N SER A 53 -5.92 20.58 -7.41
CA SER A 53 -5.80 21.48 -6.25
C SER A 53 -7.17 21.89 -5.72
N GLU A 54 -8.08 22.34 -6.59
CA GLU A 54 -9.46 22.68 -6.22
C GLU A 54 -10.17 21.48 -5.55
N LEU A 55 -9.99 20.27 -6.08
CA LEU A 55 -10.56 19.06 -5.47
C LEU A 55 -9.92 18.74 -4.11
N ALA A 56 -8.61 18.98 -3.97
CA ALA A 56 -7.91 18.74 -2.70
C ALA A 56 -8.46 19.65 -1.58
N ASP A 57 -8.79 20.90 -1.89
CA ASP A 57 -9.37 21.84 -0.94
C ASP A 57 -10.80 21.42 -0.49
N ASP A 58 -11.56 20.77 -1.38
CA ASP A 58 -12.93 20.30 -1.13
C ASP A 58 -13.01 18.94 -0.42
N LEU A 59 -11.90 18.23 -0.22
CA LEU A 59 -11.89 16.91 0.43
C LEU A 59 -12.03 17.05 1.96
N SER A 60 -12.96 16.28 2.53
CA SER A 60 -13.01 16.10 3.97
C SER A 60 -11.82 15.27 4.48
N GLU A 61 -11.52 15.36 5.78
CA GLU A 61 -10.51 14.51 6.44
C GLU A 61 -10.74 13.02 6.16
N ARG A 62 -12.01 12.58 6.19
CA ARG A 62 -12.34 11.19 5.91
C ARG A 62 -12.08 10.79 4.46
N ASP A 63 -12.27 11.70 3.50
CA ASP A 63 -11.92 11.42 2.12
C ASP A 63 -10.43 11.27 1.94
N ARG A 64 -9.64 12.17 2.57
CA ARG A 64 -8.18 12.08 2.58
C ARG A 64 -7.73 10.77 3.21
N ALA A 65 -8.27 10.39 4.37
CA ALA A 65 -7.95 9.14 5.04
C ALA A 65 -8.24 7.90 4.16
N VAL A 66 -9.32 7.91 3.37
CA VAL A 66 -9.59 6.83 2.40
C VAL A 66 -8.52 6.78 1.31
N LEU A 67 -8.14 7.94 0.77
CA LEU A 67 -7.11 8.01 -0.27
C LEU A 67 -5.74 7.56 0.27
N ASP A 68 -5.37 8.00 1.48
CA ASP A 68 -4.10 7.63 2.13
C ASP A 68 -4.04 6.14 2.44
N ALA A 69 -5.11 5.55 2.96
CA ALA A 69 -5.17 4.11 3.20
C ALA A 69 -5.00 3.31 1.88
N LEU A 70 -5.64 3.75 0.79
CA LEU A 70 -5.46 3.15 -0.54
C LEU A 70 -4.06 3.40 -1.12
N ARG A 71 -3.42 4.51 -0.79
CA ARG A 71 -2.02 4.78 -1.16
C ARG A 71 -1.09 3.80 -0.45
N THR A 72 -1.31 3.56 0.83
CA THR A 72 -0.48 2.69 1.67
C THR A 72 -0.48 1.24 1.15
N VAL A 73 -1.65 0.62 0.97
CA VAL A 73 -1.76 -0.82 0.65
C VAL A 73 -2.26 -1.13 -0.75
N ARG A 74 -2.45 -0.11 -1.60
CA ARG A 74 -2.87 -0.17 -3.01
C ARG A 74 -4.30 -0.62 -3.24
N VAL A 75 -4.81 -1.62 -2.53
CA VAL A 75 -6.17 -2.15 -2.66
C VAL A 75 -6.79 -2.38 -1.30
N LEU A 76 -8.06 -2.03 -1.14
CA LEU A 76 -8.84 -2.32 0.05
C LEU A 76 -10.25 -2.74 -0.34
N THR A 77 -10.82 -3.69 0.39
CA THR A 77 -12.24 -4.00 0.26
C THR A 77 -13.09 -2.93 0.95
N GLY A 78 -14.38 -2.87 0.60
CA GLY A 78 -15.31 -2.02 1.33
C GLY A 78 -15.39 -2.37 2.84
N SER A 79 -15.16 -3.64 3.20
CA SER A 79 -15.09 -4.09 4.59
C SER A 79 -13.83 -3.57 5.29
N HIS A 80 -12.67 -3.64 4.64
CA HIS A 80 -11.41 -3.09 5.16
C HIS A 80 -11.55 -1.61 5.47
N LEU A 81 -12.05 -0.83 4.51
CA LEU A 81 -12.28 0.61 4.70
C LEU A 81 -13.27 0.91 5.83
N GLU A 82 -14.32 0.07 5.98
CA GLU A 82 -15.29 0.23 7.04
C GLU A 82 -14.65 0.06 8.42
N ARG A 83 -13.82 -0.96 8.59
CA ARG A 83 -13.08 -1.23 9.83
C ARG A 83 -12.11 -0.09 10.16
N LEU A 84 -11.31 0.32 9.20
CA LEU A 84 -10.29 1.36 9.39
C LEU A 84 -10.88 2.75 9.73
N LEU A 85 -11.91 3.19 9.01
CA LEU A 85 -12.25 4.62 8.93
C LEU A 85 -13.68 4.96 9.36
N PHE A 86 -14.52 3.95 9.59
CA PHE A 86 -15.93 4.17 9.89
C PHE A 86 -16.35 3.58 11.24
N GLY A 87 -15.40 3.12 12.06
CA GLY A 87 -15.65 2.49 13.35
C GLY A 87 -16.43 3.36 14.34
N ALA A 88 -16.14 4.68 14.35
CA ALA A 88 -16.83 5.65 15.18
C ALA A 88 -18.29 5.93 14.77
N ILE A 89 -18.73 5.46 13.60
CA ILE A 89 -20.11 5.65 13.11
C ILE A 89 -20.98 4.51 13.65
N ALA A 90 -22.21 4.86 14.08
CA ALA A 90 -23.19 3.88 14.52
C ALA A 90 -23.38 2.76 13.47
N THR A 91 -23.38 1.50 13.91
CA THR A 91 -23.37 0.31 13.03
C THR A 91 -24.46 0.36 11.96
N ALA A 92 -25.69 0.78 12.30
CA ALA A 92 -26.80 0.88 11.36
C ALA A 92 -26.58 1.90 10.23
N ALA A 93 -25.74 2.92 10.44
CA ALA A 93 -25.46 3.97 9.45
C ALA A 93 -24.14 3.75 8.70
N ARG A 94 -23.22 2.97 9.27
CA ARG A 94 -21.82 2.78 8.83
C ARG A 94 -21.72 2.44 7.34
N GLY A 95 -22.38 1.39 6.91
CA GLY A 95 -22.35 0.96 5.51
C GLY A 95 -22.96 1.98 4.53
N ARG A 96 -23.96 2.79 4.96
CA ARG A 96 -24.54 3.86 4.15
C ARG A 96 -23.54 4.99 3.95
N VAL A 97 -22.89 5.44 5.05
CA VAL A 97 -21.92 6.53 5.00
C VAL A 97 -20.72 6.12 4.16
N ARG A 98 -20.17 4.91 4.37
CA ARG A 98 -19.10 4.36 3.54
C ARG A 98 -19.44 4.42 2.05
N ARG A 99 -20.62 3.89 1.64
CA ARG A 99 -21.04 3.91 0.23
C ARG A 99 -21.15 5.31 -0.32
N ARG A 100 -21.61 6.29 0.48
CA ARG A 100 -21.70 7.70 0.06
C ARG A 100 -20.32 8.28 -0.21
N VAL A 101 -19.36 8.07 0.70
CA VAL A 101 -17.98 8.55 0.58
C VAL A 101 -17.29 7.90 -0.64
N LEU A 102 -17.30 6.59 -0.75
CA LEU A 102 -16.67 5.87 -1.86
C LEU A 102 -17.32 6.21 -3.21
N GLY A 103 -18.66 6.33 -3.24
CA GLY A 103 -19.38 6.75 -4.44
C GLY A 103 -19.05 8.19 -4.85
N ARG A 104 -18.82 9.10 -3.89
CA ARG A 104 -18.35 10.46 -4.18
C ARG A 104 -16.94 10.46 -4.75
N LEU A 105 -15.99 9.79 -4.11
CA LEU A 105 -14.61 9.69 -4.58
C LEU A 105 -14.52 9.03 -5.96
N GLY A 106 -15.37 8.03 -6.23
CA GLY A 106 -15.50 7.43 -7.55
C GLY A 106 -16.00 8.40 -8.62
N ARG A 107 -17.04 9.21 -8.32
CA ARG A 107 -17.54 10.25 -9.24
C ARG A 107 -16.51 11.35 -9.51
N LEU A 108 -15.69 11.69 -8.52
CA LEU A 108 -14.57 12.62 -8.67
C LEU A 108 -13.41 12.01 -9.48
N GLY A 109 -13.46 10.70 -9.78
CA GLY A 109 -12.43 10.00 -10.52
C GLY A 109 -11.14 9.78 -9.73
N LEU A 110 -11.19 9.86 -8.39
CA LEU A 110 -10.02 9.68 -7.50
C LEU A 110 -9.83 8.23 -7.07
N VAL A 111 -10.94 7.48 -6.99
CA VAL A 111 -10.97 6.06 -6.62
C VAL A 111 -11.72 5.29 -7.70
N GLU A 112 -11.25 4.10 -8.00
CA GLU A 112 -11.93 3.16 -8.89
C GLU A 112 -12.29 1.87 -8.15
N THR A 113 -13.30 1.18 -8.66
CA THR A 113 -13.69 -0.15 -8.20
C THR A 113 -13.15 -1.17 -9.19
N LEU A 114 -12.33 -2.09 -8.71
CA LEU A 114 -11.85 -3.20 -9.52
C LEU A 114 -13.01 -4.15 -9.85
N THR A 115 -12.99 -4.73 -11.05
CA THR A 115 -14.08 -5.58 -11.55
C THR A 115 -14.29 -6.86 -10.73
N ARG A 116 -13.33 -7.24 -9.90
CA ARG A 116 -13.39 -8.42 -9.03
C ARG A 116 -13.98 -8.10 -7.67
N ARG A 117 -14.78 -9.04 -7.15
CA ARG A 117 -15.37 -9.00 -5.81
C ARG A 117 -14.79 -10.12 -4.94
N VAL A 118 -14.64 -9.84 -3.66
CA VAL A 118 -14.28 -10.83 -2.65
C VAL A 118 -15.53 -11.20 -1.87
N GLY A 119 -15.74 -12.51 -1.59
CA GLY A 119 -16.93 -13.00 -0.88
C GLY A 119 -18.17 -13.20 -1.74
N GLY A 120 -18.04 -13.12 -3.07
CA GLY A 120 -19.12 -13.37 -4.04
C GLY A 120 -20.22 -12.30 -4.03
N VAL A 121 -21.35 -12.63 -4.68
CA VAL A 121 -22.48 -11.68 -4.85
C VAL A 121 -23.13 -11.32 -3.50
N ARG A 122 -23.13 -12.23 -2.52
CA ARG A 122 -23.72 -12.03 -1.19
C ARG A 122 -22.99 -10.98 -0.35
N ALA A 123 -21.70 -10.74 -0.61
CA ALA A 123 -20.92 -9.70 0.10
C ALA A 123 -21.34 -8.26 -0.24
N GLY A 124 -22.14 -8.06 -1.27
CA GLY A 124 -22.64 -6.76 -1.69
C GLY A 124 -21.51 -5.75 -1.92
N SER A 125 -21.69 -4.51 -1.46
CA SER A 125 -20.67 -3.45 -1.59
C SER A 125 -19.48 -3.63 -0.64
N SER A 126 -19.57 -4.49 0.38
CA SER A 126 -18.45 -4.79 1.28
C SER A 126 -17.36 -5.60 0.58
N GLY A 127 -17.75 -6.46 -0.38
CA GLY A 127 -16.83 -7.25 -1.18
C GLY A 127 -16.26 -6.55 -2.41
N LEU A 128 -16.65 -5.30 -2.69
CA LEU A 128 -16.03 -4.51 -3.75
C LEU A 128 -14.60 -4.13 -3.35
N VAL A 129 -13.70 -4.22 -4.30
CA VAL A 129 -12.29 -3.85 -4.12
C VAL A 129 -12.05 -2.48 -4.74
N TYR A 130 -11.43 -1.61 -4.00
CA TYR A 130 -11.15 -0.22 -4.37
C TYR A 130 -9.66 -0.01 -4.53
N ALA A 131 -9.28 0.86 -5.46
CA ALA A 131 -7.91 1.30 -5.70
C ALA A 131 -7.89 2.80 -6.04
N LEU A 132 -6.74 3.44 -5.89
CA LEU A 132 -6.53 4.79 -6.40
C LEU A 132 -6.48 4.79 -7.92
N THR A 133 -7.12 5.78 -8.52
CA THR A 133 -6.86 6.11 -9.93
C THR A 133 -5.55 6.90 -10.05
N ALA A 134 -5.06 7.06 -11.29
CA ALA A 134 -3.94 7.96 -11.56
C ALA A 134 -4.21 9.42 -11.13
N ALA A 135 -5.48 9.85 -11.13
CA ALA A 135 -5.85 11.19 -10.66
C ALA A 135 -5.81 11.26 -9.12
N GLY A 136 -6.30 10.22 -8.41
CA GLY A 136 -6.21 10.11 -6.96
C GLY A 136 -4.76 10.11 -6.49
N GLN A 137 -3.89 9.34 -7.15
CA GLN A 137 -2.46 9.35 -6.86
C GLN A 137 -1.85 10.74 -7.03
N ARG A 138 -2.10 11.40 -8.17
CA ARG A 138 -1.60 12.75 -8.45
C ARG A 138 -2.12 13.81 -7.48
N LEU A 139 -3.33 13.64 -6.95
CA LEU A 139 -3.89 14.55 -5.96
C LEU A 139 -3.10 14.46 -4.66
N LEU A 140 -2.83 13.25 -4.18
CA LEU A 140 -2.01 13.03 -2.99
C LEU A 140 -0.54 13.48 -3.17
N ASP A 141 -0.08 13.53 -4.41
CA ASP A 141 1.27 13.98 -4.76
C ASP A 141 1.38 15.51 -4.94
N LEU A 142 0.30 16.28 -4.79
CA LEU A 142 0.34 17.74 -4.97
C LEU A 142 1.28 18.43 -3.98
N ASP A 143 1.26 17.96 -2.74
CA ASP A 143 2.01 18.52 -1.61
C ASP A 143 3.29 17.69 -1.30
N ALA A 144 3.53 16.61 -2.04
CA ALA A 144 4.69 15.76 -1.84
C ALA A 144 5.91 16.29 -2.60
N ASP A 145 7.11 16.10 -2.02
CA ASP A 145 8.37 16.43 -2.67
C ASP A 145 8.49 15.63 -3.99
N PRO A 146 8.70 16.29 -5.14
CA PRO A 146 8.85 15.63 -6.43
C PRO A 146 9.99 14.61 -6.48
N THR A 147 11.02 14.76 -5.64
CA THR A 147 12.16 13.85 -5.57
C THR A 147 11.81 12.53 -4.90
N LEU A 148 10.80 12.54 -4.02
CA LEU A 148 10.32 11.37 -3.29
C LEU A 148 9.20 10.63 -4.02
N MET A 149 8.73 11.18 -5.14
CA MET A 149 7.60 10.63 -5.90
C MET A 149 8.00 9.38 -6.68
N ARG A 150 7.55 8.21 -6.25
CA ARG A 150 7.48 7.05 -7.13
C ARG A 150 6.16 7.09 -7.90
N ARG A 151 6.23 7.33 -9.21
CA ARG A 151 5.09 7.17 -10.11
C ARG A 151 4.69 5.70 -10.14
N ARG A 152 3.63 5.36 -9.43
CA ARG A 152 3.00 4.05 -9.52
C ARG A 152 2.09 4.04 -10.74
N ALA A 153 2.33 3.13 -11.68
CA ALA A 153 1.41 2.92 -12.80
C ALA A 153 0.09 2.35 -12.26
N ALA A 154 -1.04 2.78 -12.84
CA ALA A 154 -2.31 2.10 -12.65
C ALA A 154 -2.14 0.64 -13.13
N TYR A 155 -2.38 -0.32 -12.25
CA TYR A 155 -2.15 -1.72 -12.52
C TYR A 155 -3.41 -2.52 -12.19
N THR A 156 -3.86 -3.33 -13.14
CA THR A 156 -4.93 -4.29 -12.90
C THR A 156 -4.30 -5.64 -12.55
N PRO A 157 -4.30 -6.05 -11.27
CA PRO A 157 -3.65 -7.27 -10.84
C PRO A 157 -4.36 -8.52 -11.37
N SER A 158 -3.60 -9.62 -11.58
CA SER A 158 -4.19 -10.95 -11.79
C SER A 158 -5.02 -11.38 -10.58
N ALA A 159 -5.87 -12.40 -10.72
CA ALA A 159 -6.70 -12.88 -9.60
C ALA A 159 -5.88 -13.34 -8.40
N LEU A 160 -4.81 -14.08 -8.68
CA LEU A 160 -3.95 -14.64 -7.65
C LEU A 160 -3.18 -13.54 -6.93
N PHE A 161 -2.66 -12.57 -7.68
CA PHE A 161 -1.94 -11.44 -7.15
C PHE A 161 -2.86 -10.49 -6.36
N LEU A 162 -4.09 -10.24 -6.84
CA LEU A 162 -5.07 -9.46 -6.08
C LEU A 162 -5.41 -10.11 -4.73
N ALA A 163 -5.55 -11.44 -4.72
CA ALA A 163 -5.83 -12.15 -3.48
C ALA A 163 -4.66 -12.06 -2.47
N HIS A 164 -3.43 -12.04 -2.96
CA HIS A 164 -2.24 -11.81 -2.13
C HIS A 164 -2.21 -10.35 -1.61
N MET A 165 -2.39 -9.36 -2.48
CA MET A 165 -2.47 -7.95 -2.07
C MET A 165 -3.53 -7.72 -0.99
N LEU A 166 -4.69 -8.39 -1.09
CA LEU A 166 -5.75 -8.28 -0.09
C LEU A 166 -5.39 -8.98 1.23
N ALA A 167 -4.57 -10.03 1.20
CA ALA A 167 -4.05 -10.65 2.42
C ALA A 167 -3.07 -9.70 3.14
N VAL A 168 -2.18 -9.02 2.41
CA VAL A 168 -1.33 -7.96 2.96
C VAL A 168 -2.17 -6.80 3.51
N SER A 169 -3.24 -6.42 2.79
CA SER A 169 -4.17 -5.37 3.25
C SER A 169 -4.89 -5.76 4.55
N GLU A 170 -5.23 -7.05 4.73
CA GLU A 170 -5.84 -7.53 5.98
C GLU A 170 -4.87 -7.42 7.16
N VAL A 171 -3.56 -7.69 6.95
CA VAL A 171 -2.53 -7.46 7.97
C VAL A 171 -2.48 -5.98 8.35
N TYR A 172 -2.46 -5.07 7.36
CA TYR A 172 -2.50 -3.63 7.60
C TYR A 172 -3.70 -3.21 8.45
N VAL A 173 -4.89 -3.71 8.10
CA VAL A 173 -6.12 -3.43 8.85
C VAL A 173 -6.03 -3.94 10.28
N GLY A 174 -5.59 -5.19 10.47
CA GLY A 174 -5.46 -5.80 11.80
C GLY A 174 -4.46 -5.07 12.69
N VAL A 175 -3.30 -4.69 12.14
CA VAL A 175 -2.28 -3.93 12.89
C VAL A 175 -2.80 -2.53 13.23
N SER A 176 -3.50 -1.86 12.29
CA SER A 176 -4.11 -0.55 12.54
C SER A 176 -5.17 -0.61 13.63
N GLU A 177 -6.02 -1.65 13.63
CA GLU A 177 -7.02 -1.88 14.68
C GLU A 177 -6.37 -2.15 16.04
N ALA A 178 -5.32 -2.98 16.08
CA ALA A 178 -4.59 -3.29 17.30
C ALA A 178 -3.91 -2.04 17.89
N ALA A 179 -3.29 -1.23 17.06
CA ALA A 179 -2.68 0.03 17.47
C ALA A 179 -3.70 1.06 17.98
N ALA A 180 -4.96 1.00 17.51
CA ALA A 180 -6.03 1.91 17.95
C ALA A 180 -6.64 1.52 19.33
N LEU A 181 -6.23 0.41 19.96
CA LEU A 181 -6.77 -0.07 21.24
C LEU A 181 -6.21 0.65 22.48
N ASP A 182 -5.51 1.77 22.31
CA ASP A 182 -4.92 2.54 23.41
C ASP A 182 -4.05 1.68 24.36
N ASN A 183 -3.19 0.88 23.77
CA ASN A 183 -2.26 -0.01 24.44
C ASN A 183 -0.82 0.53 24.49
N GLY A 184 -0.65 1.82 24.22
CA GLY A 184 0.65 2.50 24.17
C GLY A 184 1.40 2.31 22.85
N TRP A 185 0.90 1.48 21.92
CA TRP A 185 1.50 1.26 20.61
C TRP A 185 0.79 2.07 19.54
N SER A 186 1.56 2.57 18.60
CA SER A 186 1.07 3.24 17.39
C SER A 186 1.66 2.60 16.13
N LEU A 187 0.93 2.63 15.03
CA LEU A 187 1.45 2.24 13.72
C LEU A 187 2.23 3.43 13.13
N ALA A 188 3.55 3.41 13.27
CA ALA A 188 4.43 4.47 12.79
C ALA A 188 4.60 4.44 11.26
N ALA A 189 4.72 3.23 10.68
CA ALA A 189 4.81 3.08 9.23
C ALA A 189 4.27 1.73 8.75
N PHE A 190 3.78 1.70 7.51
CA PHE A 190 3.45 0.50 6.77
C PHE A 190 3.81 0.70 5.30
N ALA A 191 4.71 -0.10 4.77
CA ALA A 191 5.11 -0.06 3.37
C ALA A 191 4.87 -1.43 2.72
N VAL A 192 4.33 -1.47 1.50
CA VAL A 192 4.08 -2.71 0.77
C VAL A 192 5.10 -2.94 -0.33
N GLU A 193 5.08 -4.14 -0.92
CA GLU A 193 5.94 -4.54 -2.04
C GLU A 193 6.29 -3.39 -3.02
N GLY A 194 7.57 -3.26 -3.34
CA GLY A 194 8.11 -2.18 -4.16
C GLY A 194 8.58 -0.98 -3.33
N ASP A 195 7.89 -0.63 -2.25
CA ASP A 195 8.32 0.38 -1.28
C ASP A 195 9.00 -0.27 -0.06
N ALA A 196 8.73 -1.55 0.20
CA ALA A 196 9.34 -2.36 1.26
C ALA A 196 10.69 -3.00 0.87
N ARG A 197 11.38 -2.48 -0.16
CA ARG A 197 12.69 -2.98 -0.58
C ARG A 197 13.75 -2.60 0.44
N TRP A 198 14.61 -3.59 0.76
CA TRP A 198 15.70 -3.40 1.67
C TRP A 198 17.04 -3.78 0.99
N PRO A 199 17.82 -2.80 0.53
CA PRO A 199 19.07 -3.06 -0.16
C PRO A 199 20.14 -3.56 0.82
N GLY A 200 20.93 -4.57 0.40
CA GLY A 200 22.11 -5.02 1.11
C GLY A 200 23.38 -4.57 0.39
N ALA A 201 24.41 -4.24 1.15
CA ALA A 201 25.72 -3.85 0.63
C ALA A 201 26.55 -5.11 0.33
N GLY A 202 26.36 -5.70 -0.83
CA GLY A 202 27.10 -6.90 -1.27
C GLY A 202 26.28 -8.19 -1.20
N VAL A 203 25.03 -8.13 -0.73
CA VAL A 203 24.07 -9.24 -0.73
C VAL A 203 22.81 -8.88 -1.51
N GLU A 204 21.97 -9.88 -1.79
CA GLU A 204 20.73 -9.67 -2.53
C GLU A 204 19.79 -8.70 -1.77
N THR A 205 19.18 -7.77 -2.50
CA THR A 205 18.14 -6.89 -1.95
C THR A 205 16.94 -7.70 -1.47
N LEU A 206 16.58 -7.57 -0.19
CA LEU A 206 15.35 -8.16 0.33
C LEU A 206 14.12 -7.43 -0.24
N ARG A 207 13.07 -8.21 -0.48
CA ARG A 207 11.80 -7.73 -1.05
C ARG A 207 10.63 -8.34 -0.28
N PRO A 208 10.46 -7.96 0.99
CA PRO A 208 9.34 -8.44 1.77
C PRO A 208 8.00 -7.97 1.16
N ASP A 209 6.94 -8.70 1.45
CA ASP A 209 5.58 -8.31 1.07
C ASP A 209 5.17 -6.99 1.72
N ALA A 210 5.60 -6.77 2.96
CA ALA A 210 5.45 -5.50 3.64
C ALA A 210 6.57 -5.27 4.67
N LEU A 211 6.69 -3.99 5.05
CA LEU A 211 7.43 -3.55 6.23
C LEU A 211 6.45 -2.86 7.16
N VAL A 212 6.55 -3.16 8.46
CA VAL A 212 5.73 -2.56 9.51
C VAL A 212 6.64 -1.95 10.56
N ALA A 213 6.39 -0.72 10.92
CA ALA A 213 6.99 -0.09 12.10
C ALA A 213 5.91 0.21 13.13
N LEU A 214 6.10 -0.32 14.34
CA LEU A 214 5.29 -0.04 15.51
C LEU A 214 6.12 0.78 16.49
N ALA A 215 5.50 1.75 17.14
CA ALA A 215 6.19 2.60 18.08
C ALA A 215 5.38 2.82 19.37
N THR A 216 6.13 2.94 20.47
CA THR A 216 5.68 3.53 21.74
C THR A 216 6.42 4.86 21.93
N GLU A 217 6.27 5.50 23.10
CA GLU A 217 7.08 6.69 23.45
C GLU A 217 8.57 6.36 23.59
N GLU A 218 8.92 5.12 23.89
CA GLU A 218 10.29 4.71 24.25
C GLU A 218 10.94 3.82 23.20
N VAL A 219 10.15 3.00 22.49
CA VAL A 219 10.65 1.92 21.62
C VAL A 219 9.98 1.99 20.27
N GLU A 220 10.76 1.66 19.26
CA GLU A 220 10.31 1.46 17.91
C GLU A 220 10.71 0.06 17.44
N ASP A 221 9.72 -0.71 16.97
CA ASP A 221 9.88 -2.08 16.49
C ASP A 221 9.57 -2.15 14.99
N VAL A 222 10.51 -2.62 14.19
CA VAL A 222 10.35 -2.69 12.74
C VAL A 222 10.48 -4.14 12.26
N TRP A 223 9.55 -4.55 11.40
CA TRP A 223 9.41 -5.93 10.95
C TRP A 223 9.34 -6.02 9.44
N TRP A 224 10.06 -6.95 8.85
CA TRP A 224 9.79 -7.47 7.53
C TRP A 224 8.68 -8.50 7.62
N LEU A 225 7.70 -8.40 6.75
CA LEU A 225 6.57 -9.32 6.71
C LEU A 225 6.53 -10.07 5.38
N GLU A 226 6.31 -11.38 5.50
CA GLU A 226 5.95 -12.26 4.40
C GLU A 226 4.56 -12.85 4.68
N VAL A 227 3.66 -12.75 3.73
CA VAL A 227 2.26 -13.14 3.88
C VAL A 227 2.00 -14.41 3.09
N ASP A 228 2.18 -15.58 3.73
CA ASP A 228 1.78 -16.86 3.13
C ASP A 228 0.29 -17.11 3.32
N ARG A 229 -0.37 -17.47 2.23
CA ARG A 229 -1.78 -17.84 2.20
C ARG A 229 -2.01 -19.35 2.30
N GLY A 230 -1.00 -20.11 2.73
CA GLY A 230 -1.01 -21.56 2.74
C GLY A 230 -0.89 -22.15 1.33
N THR A 231 -0.35 -21.39 0.38
CA THR A 231 -0.16 -21.84 -1.01
C THR A 231 1.30 -22.18 -1.32
N GLU A 232 2.22 -21.78 -0.46
CA GLU A 232 3.65 -22.03 -0.63
C GLU A 232 4.05 -23.41 -0.09
N SER A 233 4.99 -24.05 -0.78
CA SER A 233 5.56 -25.31 -0.30
C SER A 233 6.58 -25.06 0.80
N LEU A 234 6.72 -26.01 1.74
CA LEU A 234 7.73 -25.92 2.81
C LEU A 234 9.16 -25.66 2.31
N PRO A 235 9.65 -26.30 1.20
CA PRO A 235 10.97 -25.96 0.67
C PRO A 235 11.09 -24.49 0.25
N ARG A 236 10.03 -23.91 -0.33
CA ARG A 236 10.05 -22.51 -0.74
C ARG A 236 10.05 -21.56 0.46
N LEU A 237 9.24 -21.83 1.48
CA LEU A 237 9.25 -21.07 2.74
C LEU A 237 10.63 -21.14 3.41
N ARG A 238 11.27 -22.30 3.38
CA ARG A 238 12.62 -22.46 3.90
C ARG A 238 13.64 -21.63 3.14
N THR A 239 13.64 -21.67 1.80
CA THR A 239 14.54 -20.87 0.98
C THR A 239 14.32 -19.38 1.20
N MET A 240 13.08 -18.95 1.40
CA MET A 240 12.75 -17.58 1.74
C MET A 240 13.35 -17.18 3.11
N ALA A 241 13.15 -18.01 4.14
CA ALA A 241 13.73 -17.76 5.46
C ALA A 241 15.27 -17.75 5.43
N GLU A 242 15.90 -18.65 4.67
CA GLU A 242 17.35 -18.69 4.49
C GLU A 242 17.89 -17.36 3.93
N ARG A 243 17.20 -16.71 2.99
CA ARG A 243 17.61 -15.38 2.46
C ARG A 243 17.65 -14.30 3.56
N TYR A 244 16.70 -14.29 4.48
CA TYR A 244 16.69 -13.33 5.59
C TYR A 244 17.81 -13.62 6.58
N LEU A 245 18.10 -14.91 6.84
CA LEU A 245 19.21 -15.31 7.67
C LEU A 245 20.56 -14.96 7.05
N ASP A 246 20.74 -15.20 5.75
CA ASP A 246 21.95 -14.84 5.02
C ASP A 246 22.17 -13.32 5.05
N PHE A 247 21.10 -12.54 4.89
CA PHE A 247 21.15 -11.09 4.99
C PHE A 247 21.61 -10.63 6.39
N ALA A 248 21.02 -11.21 7.43
CA ALA A 248 21.39 -10.92 8.82
C ALA A 248 22.83 -11.35 9.14
N HIS A 249 23.27 -12.52 8.66
CA HIS A 249 24.64 -13.02 8.85
C HIS A 249 25.70 -12.23 8.09
N ALA A 250 25.34 -11.58 6.99
CA ALA A 250 26.23 -10.67 6.28
C ALA A 250 26.55 -9.38 7.05
N GLY A 251 25.95 -9.19 8.24
CA GLY A 251 26.12 -8.00 9.06
C GLY A 251 25.43 -6.77 8.49
N GLU A 252 24.49 -6.98 7.58
CA GLU A 252 23.68 -5.90 7.04
C GLU A 252 22.73 -5.35 8.10
N PRO A 253 22.52 -4.02 8.15
CA PRO A 253 21.61 -3.45 9.13
C PRO A 253 20.18 -3.92 8.87
N GLY A 254 19.52 -4.41 9.91
CA GLY A 254 18.12 -4.78 9.91
C GLY A 254 17.18 -3.56 9.70
N PRO A 255 15.87 -3.80 9.68
CA PRO A 255 14.89 -2.74 9.58
C PRO A 255 14.89 -1.83 10.80
#